data_a372345fd8f81204e4f9b3fa2ed6603a
#
_entry.id   a372345fd8f81204e4f9b3fa2ed6603a
#
_cell.length_a   1.000
_cell.length_b   1.000
_cell.length_c   1.000
_cell.angle_alpha   90.00
_cell.angle_beta   90.00
_cell.angle_gamma   90.00
#
_symmetry.space_group_name_H-M   'P 1'
#
loop_
_entity.id
_entity.type
_entity.pdbx_description
1 polymer ?
#
loop_
_entity_poly.entity_id
_entity_poly.type
_entity_poly.pdbx_seq_one_letter_code
_entity_poly.pdbx_strand_id
1 'polypeptide(L)'
;MATVGKNILDNLTTGMYSDSKVIYREYIQNACDQIDLAISLGLLSADAGTIDIFTDTNKRYISIKDNATGVKSSAFIEDVGDIANSNKQIGKNKGFRGIGRLCGLAYCKTLRFSTSYAGESIKSIMTCDAQKMRAMLIENKKYTLDEIWDAIVTYSSADEEADKHYFEVEMFDINKENTDLLDVDKVRNYLSFIAPVPYKNTFFLRSQIYSHAKDINYKIDEYCVRVNGCQIFKEYTTRLKEQSGASLKNYDEISKLEFKDFLDEEGNLLAWMWIGLSRFEKQIPKVNSMRGLRVRSANIQLGNDDILADLFKEPRGNYYFVGEIFAVNKQLVPNSQRDYFNENETRVLFEDSLREYFFDVLHKLYYEANRVKNDYKRQEEYLAIVDEYQRKSTSGFVDDAERQKFQFDIAKAKQSAEEARKRLAKLATEDDSSPIAEVRKSIGRKYEADKLNKKAEETTVTAGQHDKKKNFVTDSMSKLSKSERKLVGRILSIITDVAPKEIAEQIIDKIKEEMK
;
A
#
# COMPACT_ATOMS: atom_id res chain seq x y z
N MET A 1 -45.90 20.13 14.50
CA MET A 1 -44.44 20.17 14.38
C MET A 1 -43.99 19.26 13.26
N ALA A 2 -42.97 19.64 12.48
CA ALA A 2 -42.37 18.70 11.54
C ALA A 2 -41.65 17.59 12.32
N THR A 3 -41.80 16.34 11.90
CA THR A 3 -41.16 15.19 12.56
C THR A 3 -40.11 14.57 11.64
N VAL A 4 -39.04 14.06 12.24
CA VAL A 4 -37.99 13.34 11.51
C VAL A 4 -38.42 11.88 11.39
N GLY A 5 -38.51 11.37 10.16
CA GLY A 5 -38.97 10.02 9.88
C GLY A 5 -37.87 8.96 10.00
N LYS A 6 -38.27 7.69 10.12
CA LYS A 6 -37.42 6.51 10.32
C LYS A 6 -36.25 6.34 9.32
N ASN A 7 -36.42 6.78 8.07
CA ASN A 7 -35.41 6.60 7.02
C ASN A 7 -34.09 7.35 7.28
N ILE A 8 -34.09 8.33 8.21
CA ILE A 8 -32.85 9.00 8.61
C ILE A 8 -31.91 8.01 9.33
N LEU A 9 -32.44 7.10 10.15
CA LEU A 9 -31.64 6.08 10.84
C LEU A 9 -31.02 5.09 9.86
N ASP A 10 -31.74 4.69 8.82
CA ASP A 10 -31.19 3.84 7.76
C ASP A 10 -30.02 4.51 7.05
N ASN A 11 -30.19 5.79 6.69
CA ASN A 11 -29.10 6.57 6.07
C ASN A 11 -27.89 6.75 7.00
N LEU A 12 -28.11 6.95 8.31
CA LEU A 12 -27.03 7.15 9.28
C LEU A 12 -26.30 5.86 9.68
N THR A 13 -26.88 4.70 9.40
CA THR A 13 -26.30 3.39 9.75
C THR A 13 -25.82 2.63 8.51
N THR A 14 -26.74 2.11 7.70
CA THR A 14 -26.43 1.25 6.55
C THR A 14 -26.12 2.03 5.28
N GLY A 15 -26.77 3.15 5.04
CA GLY A 15 -26.67 3.91 3.79
C GLY A 15 -25.41 4.77 3.66
N MET A 16 -24.73 5.08 4.77
CA MET A 16 -23.59 6.00 4.76
C MET A 16 -22.27 5.34 4.34
N TYR A 17 -22.09 4.06 4.61
CA TYR A 17 -20.81 3.40 4.48
C TYR A 17 -20.88 2.17 3.58
N SER A 18 -20.00 2.10 2.59
CA SER A 18 -19.89 0.97 1.65
C SER A 18 -19.05 -0.20 2.18
N ASP A 19 -18.16 0.04 3.16
CA ASP A 19 -17.27 -0.95 3.77
C ASP A 19 -17.60 -1.09 5.27
N SER A 20 -17.93 -2.30 5.70
CA SER A 20 -18.24 -2.62 7.10
C SER A 20 -17.11 -2.29 8.08
N LYS A 21 -15.85 -2.38 7.64
CA LYS A 21 -14.66 -2.07 8.47
C LYS A 21 -14.57 -0.61 8.92
N VAL A 22 -15.44 0.25 8.39
CA VAL A 22 -15.56 1.65 8.86
C VAL A 22 -15.81 1.75 10.37
N ILE A 23 -16.49 0.78 10.99
CA ILE A 23 -16.72 0.75 12.45
C ILE A 23 -15.41 0.92 13.23
N TYR A 24 -14.35 0.22 12.81
CA TYR A 24 -13.06 0.33 13.48
C TYR A 24 -12.49 1.74 13.38
N ARG A 25 -12.56 2.37 12.20
CA ARG A 25 -12.09 3.73 11.99
C ARG A 25 -12.84 4.75 12.87
N GLU A 26 -14.17 4.67 12.88
CA GLU A 26 -15.01 5.61 13.63
C GLU A 26 -14.80 5.49 15.15
N TYR A 27 -14.74 4.25 15.68
CA TYR A 27 -14.53 4.06 17.11
C TYR A 27 -13.10 4.40 17.56
N ILE A 28 -12.07 4.02 16.77
CA ILE A 28 -10.68 4.43 17.04
C ILE A 28 -10.56 5.95 17.07
N GLN A 29 -11.19 6.65 16.13
CA GLN A 29 -11.15 8.10 16.06
C GLN A 29 -11.78 8.77 17.28
N ASN A 30 -12.92 8.25 17.74
CA ASN A 30 -13.53 8.73 18.97
C ASN A 30 -12.64 8.47 20.18
N ALA A 31 -12.00 7.30 20.25
CA ALA A 31 -11.05 6.96 21.30
C ALA A 31 -9.81 7.87 21.28
N CYS A 32 -9.26 8.19 20.10
CA CYS A 32 -8.15 9.12 19.98
C CYS A 32 -8.48 10.52 20.54
N ASP A 33 -9.67 11.06 20.20
CA ASP A 33 -10.13 12.34 20.75
C ASP A 33 -10.22 12.33 22.29
N GLN A 34 -10.68 11.21 22.87
CA GLN A 34 -10.81 11.08 24.31
C GLN A 34 -9.44 10.86 25.00
N ILE A 35 -8.52 10.16 24.35
CA ILE A 35 -7.13 10.02 24.84
C ILE A 35 -6.45 11.40 24.86
N ASP A 36 -6.58 12.20 23.79
CA ASP A 36 -6.03 13.56 23.77
C ASP A 36 -6.62 14.42 24.90
N LEU A 37 -7.92 14.29 25.16
CA LEU A 37 -8.57 14.97 26.28
C LEU A 37 -8.02 14.48 27.64
N ALA A 38 -7.89 13.16 27.82
CA ALA A 38 -7.36 12.57 29.06
C ALA A 38 -5.92 13.03 29.36
N ILE A 39 -5.09 13.12 28.31
CA ILE A 39 -3.72 13.66 28.43
C ILE A 39 -3.77 15.14 28.80
N SER A 40 -4.64 15.94 28.16
CA SER A 40 -4.76 17.37 28.46
C SER A 40 -5.26 17.66 29.89
N LEU A 41 -6.05 16.76 30.47
CA LEU A 41 -6.54 16.81 31.84
C LEU A 41 -5.56 16.22 32.85
N GLY A 42 -4.44 15.65 32.41
CA GLY A 42 -3.45 15.02 33.31
C GLY A 42 -3.88 13.65 33.84
N LEU A 43 -4.94 13.05 33.31
CA LEU A 43 -5.39 11.70 33.69
C LEU A 43 -4.50 10.61 33.09
N LEU A 44 -3.90 10.88 31.92
CA LEU A 44 -2.96 10.00 31.26
C LEU A 44 -1.66 10.73 30.93
N SER A 45 -0.53 10.03 31.04
CA SER A 45 0.72 10.50 30.43
C SER A 45 0.65 10.36 28.89
N ALA A 46 1.52 11.08 28.19
CA ALA A 46 1.51 11.17 26.74
C ALA A 46 1.51 9.81 26.00
N ASP A 47 2.14 8.79 26.61
CA ASP A 47 2.32 7.46 25.99
C ASP A 47 1.43 6.37 26.65
N ALA A 48 0.54 6.73 27.58
CA ALA A 48 -0.26 5.77 28.34
C ALA A 48 -1.62 5.45 27.71
N GLY A 49 -2.05 6.23 26.70
CA GLY A 49 -3.31 6.01 26.01
C GLY A 49 -3.28 4.74 25.17
N THR A 50 -4.27 3.86 25.37
CA THR A 50 -4.41 2.61 24.63
C THR A 50 -5.81 2.43 24.06
N ILE A 51 -5.89 1.78 22.92
CA ILE A 51 -7.15 1.37 22.27
C ILE A 51 -7.04 -0.13 22.03
N ASP A 52 -7.82 -0.90 22.77
CA ASP A 52 -7.81 -2.36 22.70
C ASP A 52 -9.03 -2.85 21.89
N ILE A 53 -8.78 -3.57 20.83
CA ILE A 53 -9.79 -4.19 19.97
C ILE A 53 -9.72 -5.70 20.20
N PHE A 54 -10.84 -6.28 20.55
CA PHE A 54 -10.97 -7.73 20.70
C PHE A 54 -12.02 -8.26 19.73
N THR A 55 -11.70 -9.35 19.03
CA THR A 55 -12.61 -10.04 18.11
C THR A 55 -12.66 -11.52 18.48
N ASP A 56 -13.88 -12.08 18.55
CA ASP A 56 -14.12 -13.52 18.77
C ASP A 56 -15.05 -14.04 17.65
N THR A 57 -14.48 -14.81 16.75
CA THR A 57 -15.20 -15.37 15.59
C THR A 57 -16.28 -16.37 16.02
N ASN A 58 -16.05 -17.16 17.08
CA ASN A 58 -17.00 -18.17 17.54
C ASN A 58 -18.22 -17.53 18.17
N LYS A 59 -18.02 -16.51 18.98
CA LYS A 59 -19.10 -15.73 19.63
C LYS A 59 -19.66 -14.65 18.72
N ARG A 60 -19.07 -14.43 17.55
CA ARG A 60 -19.41 -13.31 16.65
C ARG A 60 -19.45 -11.98 17.39
N TYR A 61 -18.39 -11.72 18.15
CA TYR A 61 -18.30 -10.62 19.09
C TYR A 61 -17.10 -9.73 18.75
N ILE A 62 -17.31 -8.42 18.91
CA ILE A 62 -16.25 -7.40 18.82
C ILE A 62 -16.39 -6.48 20.02
N SER A 63 -15.26 -6.14 20.67
CA SER A 63 -15.19 -4.98 21.56
C SER A 63 -14.08 -4.04 21.15
N ILE A 64 -14.28 -2.74 21.39
CA ILE A 64 -13.31 -1.66 21.19
C ILE A 64 -13.35 -0.82 22.44
N LYS A 65 -12.23 -0.79 23.17
CA LYS A 65 -12.09 -0.15 24.47
C LYS A 65 -10.91 0.78 24.50
N ASP A 66 -11.12 2.00 24.96
CA ASP A 66 -10.03 2.92 25.31
C ASP A 66 -9.91 3.05 26.84
N ASN A 67 -8.76 3.52 27.28
CA ASN A 67 -8.50 3.87 28.68
C ASN A 67 -8.49 5.39 28.92
N ALA A 68 -9.29 6.12 28.15
CA ALA A 68 -9.37 7.58 28.19
C ALA A 68 -10.23 8.10 29.36
N THR A 69 -10.84 9.28 29.21
CA THR A 69 -11.61 9.90 30.29
C THR A 69 -12.82 9.12 30.76
N GLY A 70 -13.45 8.35 29.89
CA GLY A 70 -14.81 7.92 30.07
C GLY A 70 -15.82 9.08 30.00
N VAL A 71 -17.08 8.81 30.34
CA VAL A 71 -18.17 9.78 30.39
C VAL A 71 -18.77 9.78 31.78
N LYS A 72 -18.96 10.98 32.38
CA LYS A 72 -19.61 11.11 33.70
C LYS A 72 -21.01 10.54 33.67
N SER A 73 -21.41 9.85 34.73
CA SER A 73 -22.73 9.25 34.84
C SER A 73 -23.87 10.27 34.69
N SER A 74 -23.66 11.50 35.19
CA SER A 74 -24.63 12.60 35.07
C SER A 74 -24.82 13.15 33.66
N ALA A 75 -23.82 12.99 32.79
CA ALA A 75 -23.85 13.46 31.39
C ALA A 75 -24.08 12.32 30.39
N PHE A 76 -24.10 11.06 30.83
CA PHE A 76 -24.06 9.89 29.99
C PHE A 76 -25.22 9.81 28.97
N ILE A 77 -26.44 10.09 29.41
CA ILE A 77 -27.62 10.02 28.56
C ILE A 77 -27.56 11.11 27.48
N GLU A 78 -27.14 12.31 27.84
CA GLU A 78 -26.99 13.44 26.90
C GLU A 78 -25.82 13.20 25.92
N ASP A 79 -24.63 12.87 26.43
CA ASP A 79 -23.41 12.75 25.60
C ASP A 79 -23.42 11.49 24.71
N VAL A 80 -24.03 10.38 25.16
CA VAL A 80 -24.03 9.10 24.44
C VAL A 80 -25.38 8.80 23.80
N GLY A 81 -26.50 9.24 24.39
CA GLY A 81 -27.85 9.00 23.88
C GLY A 81 -28.30 9.94 22.77
N ASP A 82 -27.88 11.20 22.77
CA ASP A 82 -28.30 12.19 21.78
C ASP A 82 -27.72 11.90 20.38
N ILE A 83 -28.60 11.86 19.38
CA ILE A 83 -28.19 11.61 17.98
C ILE A 83 -27.83 12.94 17.31
N ALA A 84 -26.63 13.00 16.69
CA ALA A 84 -26.13 14.15 15.93
C ALA A 84 -26.03 15.46 16.74
N ASN A 85 -26.10 15.41 18.05
CA ASN A 85 -25.88 16.53 18.97
C ASN A 85 -24.51 16.35 19.61
N SER A 86 -23.45 16.90 18.99
CA SER A 86 -22.08 16.73 19.45
C SER A 86 -21.49 18.06 19.91
N ASN A 87 -20.93 18.08 21.11
CA ASN A 87 -20.20 19.23 21.65
C ASN A 87 -18.80 19.41 21.03
N LYS A 88 -18.40 18.51 20.12
CA LYS A 88 -17.10 18.54 19.45
C LYS A 88 -17.03 19.59 18.34
N GLN A 89 -15.86 20.23 18.20
CA GLN A 89 -15.64 21.33 17.27
C GLN A 89 -14.95 20.87 15.99
N ILE A 90 -15.44 21.38 14.84
CA ILE A 90 -14.82 21.16 13.52
C ILE A 90 -13.39 21.72 13.55
N GLY A 91 -12.42 20.94 13.03
CA GLY A 91 -11.01 21.36 12.94
C GLY A 91 -10.20 21.22 14.24
N LYS A 92 -10.84 20.84 15.36
CA LYS A 92 -10.17 20.49 16.62
C LYS A 92 -10.24 19.01 16.95
N ASN A 93 -11.42 18.42 16.76
CA ASN A 93 -11.65 17.01 17.06
C ASN A 93 -11.57 16.17 15.79
N LYS A 94 -11.03 14.97 15.90
CA LYS A 94 -10.95 14.00 14.80
C LYS A 94 -12.35 13.51 14.42
N GLY A 95 -13.28 13.35 15.41
CA GLY A 95 -14.70 13.04 15.21
C GLY A 95 -15.60 14.15 15.76
N PHE A 96 -16.38 14.82 14.92
CA PHE A 96 -17.19 15.99 15.33
C PHE A 96 -18.69 15.89 15.04
N ARG A 97 -19.17 14.92 14.28
CA ARG A 97 -20.59 14.88 13.83
C ARG A 97 -21.54 14.18 14.77
N GLY A 98 -21.05 13.42 15.74
CA GLY A 98 -21.88 12.70 16.71
C GLY A 98 -22.70 11.52 16.17
N ILE A 99 -22.50 11.12 14.91
CA ILE A 99 -23.22 10.03 14.25
C ILE A 99 -22.39 8.77 14.07
N GLY A 100 -21.08 8.86 14.00
CA GLY A 100 -20.18 7.72 13.73
C GLY A 100 -20.31 6.59 14.78
N ARG A 101 -20.69 6.93 16.03
CA ARG A 101 -20.92 5.90 17.08
C ARG A 101 -22.05 4.94 16.76
N LEU A 102 -23.00 5.32 15.90
CA LEU A 102 -24.15 4.48 15.54
C LEU A 102 -23.85 3.48 14.42
N CYS A 103 -22.70 3.58 13.77
CA CYS A 103 -22.34 2.74 12.62
C CYS A 103 -22.40 1.24 12.94
N GLY A 104 -22.12 0.84 14.20
CA GLY A 104 -22.21 -0.55 14.65
C GLY A 104 -23.60 -1.16 14.53
N LEU A 105 -24.70 -0.36 14.59
CA LEU A 105 -26.08 -0.82 14.47
C LEU A 105 -26.36 -1.54 13.15
N ALA A 106 -25.62 -1.22 12.10
CA ALA A 106 -25.75 -1.88 10.81
C ALA A 106 -25.27 -3.33 10.82
N TYR A 107 -24.33 -3.69 11.69
CA TYR A 107 -23.51 -4.91 11.54
C TYR A 107 -23.67 -5.94 12.65
N CYS A 108 -24.44 -5.66 13.72
CA CYS A 108 -24.65 -6.57 14.84
C CYS A 108 -26.13 -6.69 15.20
N LYS A 109 -26.48 -7.62 16.10
CA LYS A 109 -27.84 -7.68 16.67
C LYS A 109 -27.98 -6.73 17.86
N THR A 110 -26.95 -6.62 18.68
CA THR A 110 -26.96 -5.76 19.87
C THR A 110 -25.68 -4.94 19.90
N LEU A 111 -25.82 -3.63 20.02
CA LEU A 111 -24.74 -2.67 20.23
C LEU A 111 -24.81 -2.16 21.66
N ARG A 112 -23.70 -2.24 22.41
CA ARG A 112 -23.62 -1.77 23.79
C ARG A 112 -22.48 -0.79 23.97
N PHE A 113 -22.74 0.29 24.68
CA PHE A 113 -21.75 1.24 25.15
C PHE A 113 -21.66 1.15 26.66
N SER A 114 -20.45 0.98 27.18
CA SER A 114 -20.17 0.93 28.60
C SER A 114 -19.08 1.93 28.93
N THR A 115 -19.22 2.72 30.01
CA THR A 115 -18.23 3.72 30.37
C THR A 115 -18.18 3.92 31.89
N SER A 116 -16.97 4.17 32.39
CA SER A 116 -16.72 4.62 33.75
C SER A 116 -15.89 5.90 33.72
N TYR A 117 -16.10 6.79 34.66
CA TYR A 117 -15.36 8.04 34.80
C TYR A 117 -14.55 8.03 36.09
N ALA A 118 -13.30 8.49 36.06
CA ALA A 118 -12.42 8.49 37.24
C ALA A 118 -13.05 9.21 38.44
N GLY A 119 -13.12 8.52 39.58
CA GLY A 119 -13.74 9.02 40.82
C GLY A 119 -15.19 8.61 40.99
N GLU A 120 -15.83 7.96 40.02
CA GLU A 120 -17.19 7.40 40.15
C GLU A 120 -17.14 5.89 40.41
N SER A 121 -17.91 5.40 41.40
CA SER A 121 -17.98 3.96 41.73
C SER A 121 -19.04 3.21 40.92
N ILE A 122 -19.38 3.72 39.75
CA ILE A 122 -20.39 3.14 38.85
C ILE A 122 -19.91 3.20 37.40
N LYS A 123 -20.38 2.24 36.60
CA LYS A 123 -20.35 2.33 35.15
C LYS A 123 -21.73 2.53 34.60
N SER A 124 -21.85 3.39 33.60
CA SER A 124 -23.07 3.64 32.84
C SER A 124 -23.09 2.78 31.58
N ILE A 125 -24.24 2.22 31.25
CA ILE A 125 -24.42 1.28 30.15
C ILE A 125 -25.62 1.72 29.31
N MET A 126 -25.43 1.81 27.99
CA MET A 126 -26.50 1.97 26.99
C MET A 126 -26.49 0.75 26.08
N THR A 127 -27.62 0.09 25.94
CA THR A 127 -27.78 -1.08 25.06
C THR A 127 -28.82 -0.78 23.98
N CYS A 128 -28.46 -1.00 22.72
CA CYS A 128 -29.29 -0.77 21.57
C CYS A 128 -29.62 -2.10 20.88
N ASP A 129 -30.90 -2.40 20.72
CA ASP A 129 -31.40 -3.55 19.97
C ASP A 129 -31.42 -3.23 18.46
N ALA A 130 -30.32 -3.52 17.79
CA ALA A 130 -30.15 -3.26 16.36
C ALA A 130 -31.01 -4.22 15.50
N GLN A 131 -31.33 -5.40 16.00
CA GLN A 131 -32.24 -6.32 15.31
C GLN A 131 -33.68 -5.77 15.27
N LYS A 132 -34.17 -5.28 16.40
CA LYS A 132 -35.47 -4.62 16.49
C LYS A 132 -35.53 -3.35 15.64
N MET A 133 -34.47 -2.55 15.66
CA MET A 133 -34.36 -1.38 14.78
C MET A 133 -34.58 -1.75 13.32
N ARG A 134 -33.85 -2.72 12.79
CA ARG A 134 -33.99 -3.16 11.40
C ARG A 134 -35.41 -3.70 11.09
N ALA A 135 -36.01 -4.42 12.01
CA ALA A 135 -37.39 -4.87 11.86
C ALA A 135 -38.36 -3.69 11.71
N MET A 136 -38.27 -2.67 12.58
CA MET A 136 -39.10 -1.46 12.51
C MET A 136 -38.86 -0.62 11.25
N LEU A 137 -37.62 -0.60 10.72
CA LEU A 137 -37.30 0.11 9.48
C LEU A 137 -38.02 -0.54 8.27
N ILE A 138 -38.17 -1.85 8.24
CA ILE A 138 -38.79 -2.61 7.13
C ILE A 138 -40.32 -2.56 7.20
N GLU A 139 -40.90 -2.42 8.38
CA GLU A 139 -42.34 -2.36 8.53
C GLU A 139 -42.99 -1.23 7.71
N ASN A 140 -44.17 -1.49 7.13
CA ASN A 140 -44.99 -0.48 6.43
C ASN A 140 -45.73 0.49 7.40
N LYS A 141 -45.11 0.77 8.56
CA LYS A 141 -45.63 1.70 9.56
C LYS A 141 -44.76 2.96 9.58
N LYS A 142 -45.43 4.09 9.75
CA LYS A 142 -44.72 5.36 9.94
C LYS A 142 -44.26 5.44 11.39
N TYR A 143 -42.93 5.50 11.58
CA TYR A 143 -42.32 5.74 12.87
C TYR A 143 -41.53 7.06 12.78
N THR A 144 -41.51 7.82 13.87
CA THR A 144 -40.59 8.90 14.08
C THR A 144 -39.23 8.35 14.55
N LEU A 145 -38.18 9.15 14.46
CA LEU A 145 -36.87 8.82 14.99
C LEU A 145 -36.95 8.50 16.49
N ASP A 146 -37.62 9.35 17.26
CA ASP A 146 -37.79 9.21 18.72
C ASP A 146 -38.49 7.91 19.09
N GLU A 147 -39.61 7.58 18.40
CA GLU A 147 -40.35 6.31 18.65
C GLU A 147 -39.47 5.07 18.41
N ILE A 148 -38.60 5.09 17.41
CA ILE A 148 -37.69 3.96 17.21
C ILE A 148 -36.62 3.96 18.29
N TRP A 149 -36.03 5.13 18.59
CA TRP A 149 -34.95 5.26 19.57
C TRP A 149 -35.41 4.78 20.95
N ASP A 150 -36.56 5.23 21.43
CA ASP A 150 -37.16 4.80 22.70
C ASP A 150 -37.48 3.30 22.73
N ALA A 151 -37.83 2.72 21.57
CA ALA A 151 -38.14 1.32 21.48
C ALA A 151 -36.92 0.39 21.52
N ILE A 152 -35.73 0.87 21.09
CA ILE A 152 -34.53 0.05 20.92
C ILE A 152 -33.47 0.29 21.98
N VAL A 153 -33.49 1.44 22.66
CA VAL A 153 -32.43 1.84 23.62
C VAL A 153 -32.86 1.56 25.06
N THR A 154 -31.97 1.01 25.83
CA THR A 154 -32.13 0.83 27.27
C THR A 154 -30.91 1.33 28.01
N TYR A 155 -31.12 2.00 29.15
CA TYR A 155 -30.05 2.50 30.02
C TYR A 155 -30.03 1.70 31.30
N SER A 156 -28.84 1.41 31.81
CA SER A 156 -28.60 0.79 33.11
C SER A 156 -27.27 1.23 33.69
N SER A 157 -27.07 0.93 34.96
CA SER A 157 -25.79 1.14 35.63
C SER A 157 -25.40 -0.11 36.42
N ALA A 158 -24.11 -0.26 36.73
CA ALA A 158 -23.59 -1.30 37.59
C ALA A 158 -22.42 -0.74 38.41
N ASP A 159 -22.08 -1.42 39.49
CA ASP A 159 -20.93 -1.05 40.32
C ASP A 159 -19.62 -1.20 39.52
N GLU A 160 -18.69 -0.28 39.72
CA GLU A 160 -17.34 -0.28 39.15
C GLU A 160 -16.36 0.27 40.15
N GLU A 161 -15.07 -0.05 40.04
CA GLU A 161 -14.00 0.50 40.86
C GLU A 161 -13.80 1.99 40.51
N ALA A 162 -13.69 2.84 41.56
CA ALA A 162 -13.63 4.31 41.40
C ALA A 162 -12.38 4.83 40.66
N ASP A 163 -11.34 4.02 40.54
CA ASP A 163 -10.12 4.33 39.77
C ASP A 163 -10.23 3.99 38.29
N LYS A 164 -11.30 3.28 37.86
CA LYS A 164 -11.52 2.93 36.47
C LYS A 164 -12.04 4.13 35.68
N HIS A 165 -11.45 4.31 34.50
CA HIS A 165 -11.94 5.26 33.51
C HIS A 165 -11.71 4.68 32.11
N TYR A 166 -12.78 4.58 31.33
CA TYR A 166 -12.74 3.99 29.99
C TYR A 166 -14.04 4.27 29.23
N PHE A 167 -13.99 4.08 27.92
CA PHE A 167 -15.14 3.92 27.07
C PHE A 167 -15.01 2.62 26.28
N GLU A 168 -16.05 1.81 26.28
CA GLU A 168 -16.06 0.52 25.60
C GLU A 168 -17.31 0.38 24.71
N VAL A 169 -17.08 -0.01 23.47
CA VAL A 169 -18.14 -0.34 22.50
C VAL A 169 -18.09 -1.83 22.26
N GLU A 170 -19.24 -2.50 22.46
CA GLU A 170 -19.37 -3.93 22.29
C GLU A 170 -20.47 -4.24 21.25
N MET A 171 -20.14 -5.12 20.31
CA MET A 171 -21.07 -5.60 19.28
C MET A 171 -21.25 -7.10 19.44
N PHE A 172 -22.50 -7.51 19.68
CA PHE A 172 -22.86 -8.90 19.88
C PHE A 172 -23.59 -9.43 18.65
N ASP A 173 -23.35 -10.69 18.32
CA ASP A 173 -23.96 -11.38 17.18
C ASP A 173 -23.75 -10.59 15.87
N ILE A 174 -22.50 -10.37 15.49
CA ILE A 174 -22.15 -9.78 14.18
C ILE A 174 -22.86 -10.53 13.06
N ASN A 175 -23.46 -9.80 12.13
CA ASN A 175 -24.25 -10.37 11.03
C ASN A 175 -23.43 -11.38 10.21
N LYS A 176 -24.08 -12.42 9.69
CA LYS A 176 -23.40 -13.55 9.02
C LYS A 176 -22.64 -13.11 7.76
N GLU A 177 -23.12 -12.11 7.06
CA GLU A 177 -22.52 -11.52 5.87
C GLU A 177 -21.25 -10.71 6.16
N ASN A 178 -21.03 -10.27 7.40
CA ASN A 178 -19.92 -9.41 7.81
C ASN A 178 -18.80 -10.19 8.53
N THR A 179 -18.42 -11.35 8.01
CA THR A 179 -17.36 -12.20 8.60
C THR A 179 -15.97 -11.55 8.52
N ASP A 180 -15.76 -10.64 7.61
CA ASP A 180 -14.52 -9.87 7.44
C ASP A 180 -14.21 -8.98 8.66
N LEU A 181 -15.24 -8.56 9.41
CA LEU A 181 -15.08 -7.84 10.69
C LEU A 181 -14.49 -8.70 11.79
N LEU A 182 -14.59 -10.01 11.70
CA LEU A 182 -14.11 -10.97 12.69
C LEU A 182 -12.76 -11.61 12.30
N ASP A 183 -12.30 -11.38 11.08
CA ASP A 183 -11.04 -11.89 10.57
C ASP A 183 -9.89 -11.01 11.06
N VAL A 184 -9.16 -11.52 12.07
CA VAL A 184 -8.08 -10.78 12.75
C VAL A 184 -7.03 -10.26 11.79
N ASP A 185 -6.65 -11.06 10.77
CA ASP A 185 -5.59 -10.67 9.84
C ASP A 185 -6.08 -9.57 8.88
N LYS A 186 -7.32 -9.66 8.40
CA LYS A 186 -7.93 -8.58 7.60
C LYS A 186 -8.09 -7.29 8.39
N VAL A 187 -8.54 -7.39 9.66
CA VAL A 187 -8.68 -6.23 10.56
C VAL A 187 -7.32 -5.59 10.82
N ARG A 188 -6.28 -6.38 11.13
CA ARG A 188 -4.93 -5.87 11.33
C ARG A 188 -4.37 -5.18 10.09
N ASN A 189 -4.51 -5.83 8.93
CA ASN A 189 -4.06 -5.24 7.66
C ASN A 189 -4.79 -3.93 7.34
N TYR A 190 -6.10 -3.87 7.55
CA TYR A 190 -6.89 -2.65 7.38
C TYR A 190 -6.40 -1.54 8.33
N LEU A 191 -6.29 -1.83 9.61
CA LEU A 191 -5.90 -0.86 10.64
C LEU A 191 -4.45 -0.38 10.50
N SER A 192 -3.57 -1.23 9.98
CA SER A 192 -2.16 -0.84 9.75
C SER A 192 -2.00 0.31 8.75
N PHE A 193 -3.02 0.61 7.95
CA PHE A 193 -3.01 1.75 7.03
C PHE A 193 -4.01 2.83 7.40
N ILE A 194 -5.17 2.47 7.96
CA ILE A 194 -6.24 3.43 8.27
C ILE A 194 -5.98 4.14 9.62
N ALA A 195 -5.58 3.40 10.65
CA ALA A 195 -5.45 3.94 12.00
C ALA A 195 -4.24 4.86 12.17
N PRO A 196 -4.29 5.81 13.12
CA PRO A 196 -3.19 6.70 13.44
C PRO A 196 -2.18 5.99 14.36
N VAL A 197 -1.50 4.99 13.81
CA VAL A 197 -0.50 4.17 14.52
C VAL A 197 0.92 4.51 14.06
N PRO A 198 1.95 4.25 14.88
CA PRO A 198 3.33 4.49 14.52
C PRO A 198 3.81 3.59 13.36
N TYR A 199 4.86 4.04 12.67
CA TYR A 199 5.53 3.21 11.67
C TYR A 199 6.26 2.04 12.31
N LYS A 200 6.24 0.88 11.66
CA LYS A 200 6.96 -0.32 12.12
C LYS A 200 8.46 -0.07 12.23
N ASN A 201 9.08 -0.56 13.30
CA ASN A 201 10.51 -0.36 13.55
C ASN A 201 11.41 -0.91 12.44
N THR A 202 10.97 -1.94 11.72
CA THR A 202 11.69 -2.51 10.58
C THR A 202 11.67 -1.63 9.32
N PHE A 203 10.85 -0.59 9.27
CA PHE A 203 10.90 0.42 8.22
C PHE A 203 11.93 1.48 8.61
N PHE A 204 13.20 1.24 8.29
CA PHE A 204 14.33 2.07 8.73
C PHE A 204 14.25 3.52 8.26
N LEU A 205 13.57 3.77 7.12
CA LEU A 205 13.40 5.13 6.58
C LEU A 205 12.44 6.00 7.40
N ARG A 206 11.69 5.44 8.36
CA ARG A 206 10.73 6.19 9.18
C ARG A 206 11.35 7.37 9.94
N SER A 207 12.64 7.26 10.32
CA SER A 207 13.35 8.35 11.01
C SER A 207 13.40 9.64 10.18
N GLN A 208 13.48 9.53 8.86
CA GLN A 208 13.44 10.68 7.95
C GLN A 208 12.07 11.35 7.94
N ILE A 209 10.98 10.55 8.05
CA ILE A 209 9.60 11.08 8.13
C ILE A 209 9.41 11.90 9.41
N TYR A 210 9.83 11.36 10.55
CA TYR A 210 9.73 12.08 11.82
C TYR A 210 10.65 13.32 11.86
N SER A 211 11.86 13.25 11.26
CA SER A 211 12.74 14.40 11.15
C SER A 211 12.10 15.52 10.35
N HIS A 212 11.59 15.21 9.13
CA HIS A 212 10.94 16.19 8.28
C HIS A 212 9.72 16.81 8.96
N ALA A 213 8.85 16.00 9.58
CA ALA A 213 7.70 16.49 10.33
C ALA A 213 8.11 17.46 11.45
N LYS A 214 9.20 17.17 12.18
CA LYS A 214 9.76 18.04 13.20
C LYS A 214 10.29 19.36 12.60
N ASP A 215 11.00 19.29 11.48
CA ASP A 215 11.60 20.44 10.80
C ASP A 215 10.54 21.45 10.33
N ILE A 216 9.37 20.96 9.91
CA ILE A 216 8.22 21.78 9.52
C ILE A 216 7.27 22.07 10.71
N ASN A 217 7.66 21.76 11.93
CA ASN A 217 6.88 21.93 13.16
C ASN A 217 5.50 21.22 13.11
N TYR A 218 5.43 20.05 12.49
CA TYR A 218 4.23 19.21 12.44
C TYR A 218 4.38 18.01 13.38
N LYS A 219 3.36 17.78 14.23
CA LYS A 219 3.28 16.59 15.09
C LYS A 219 2.44 15.53 14.39
N ILE A 220 3.01 14.37 14.12
CA ILE A 220 2.26 13.19 13.68
C ILE A 220 1.55 12.59 14.89
N ASP A 221 0.21 12.59 14.88
CA ASP A 221 -0.58 11.94 15.95
C ASP A 221 -0.46 10.43 15.86
N GLU A 222 -0.04 9.79 16.95
CA GLU A 222 0.14 8.34 17.02
C GLU A 222 -0.41 7.79 18.33
N TYR A 223 -1.07 6.63 18.25
CA TYR A 223 -1.73 5.98 19.36
C TYR A 223 -1.38 4.49 19.43
N CYS A 224 -1.39 3.94 20.63
CA CYS A 224 -1.21 2.51 20.85
C CYS A 224 -2.53 1.78 20.61
N VAL A 225 -2.70 1.23 19.40
CA VAL A 225 -3.85 0.40 19.03
C VAL A 225 -3.43 -1.07 19.05
N ARG A 226 -4.22 -1.92 19.70
CA ARG A 226 -3.97 -3.37 19.78
C ARG A 226 -5.17 -4.14 19.24
N VAL A 227 -4.91 -5.23 18.53
CA VAL A 227 -5.93 -6.19 18.10
C VAL A 227 -5.60 -7.56 18.71
N ASN A 228 -6.50 -8.07 19.53
CA ASN A 228 -6.32 -9.30 20.30
C ASN A 228 -4.96 -9.31 21.04
N GLY A 229 -4.65 -8.20 21.75
CA GLY A 229 -3.43 -8.02 22.54
C GLY A 229 -2.16 -7.67 21.75
N CYS A 230 -2.19 -7.72 20.41
CA CYS A 230 -1.02 -7.40 19.59
C CYS A 230 -1.11 -5.97 19.04
N GLN A 231 -0.09 -5.16 19.33
CA GLN A 231 0.01 -3.78 18.85
C GLN A 231 0.08 -3.72 17.31
N ILE A 232 -0.61 -2.75 16.74
CA ILE A 232 -0.65 -2.46 15.32
C ILE A 232 0.35 -1.36 14.99
N PHE A 233 1.01 -1.52 13.84
CA PHE A 233 1.92 -0.53 13.25
C PHE A 233 1.60 -0.32 11.79
N LYS A 234 2.00 0.81 11.22
CA LYS A 234 1.98 0.99 9.77
C LYS A 234 2.94 0.00 9.11
N GLU A 235 2.42 -0.89 8.26
CA GLU A 235 3.15 -2.00 7.64
C GLU A 235 3.91 -1.55 6.37
N TYR A 236 4.66 -0.44 6.46
CA TYR A 236 5.58 -0.03 5.41
C TYR A 236 6.86 -0.85 5.45
N THR A 237 7.44 -1.10 4.28
CA THR A 237 8.72 -1.79 4.09
C THR A 237 9.47 -1.17 2.91
N THR A 238 10.80 -1.29 2.90
CA THR A 238 11.61 -0.87 1.75
C THR A 238 11.55 -1.87 0.59
N ARG A 239 11.16 -3.12 0.83
CA ARG A 239 11.18 -4.19 -0.18
C ARG A 239 9.85 -4.29 -0.91
N LEU A 240 9.91 -4.21 -2.23
CA LEU A 240 8.74 -4.40 -3.11
C LEU A 240 8.73 -5.82 -3.65
N LYS A 241 7.60 -6.52 -3.46
CA LYS A 241 7.45 -7.94 -3.78
C LYS A 241 6.56 -8.16 -4.99
N GLU A 242 6.83 -9.25 -5.71
CA GLU A 242 5.98 -9.76 -6.77
C GLU A 242 5.69 -11.25 -6.59
N GLN A 243 4.59 -11.71 -7.19
CA GLN A 243 4.26 -13.13 -7.24
C GLN A 243 5.13 -13.81 -8.31
N SER A 244 5.82 -14.89 -7.92
CA SER A 244 6.61 -15.74 -8.82
C SER A 244 6.24 -17.21 -8.56
N GLY A 245 5.29 -17.72 -9.33
CA GLY A 245 4.67 -19.01 -9.04
C GLY A 245 3.98 -19.01 -7.67
N ALA A 246 4.31 -19.95 -6.80
CA ALA A 246 3.78 -20.05 -5.44
C ALA A 246 4.52 -19.17 -4.41
N SER A 247 5.62 -18.51 -4.77
CA SER A 247 6.45 -17.73 -3.86
C SER A 247 6.40 -16.22 -4.14
N LEU A 248 6.75 -15.42 -3.12
CA LEU A 248 6.95 -13.98 -3.25
C LEU A 248 8.45 -13.68 -3.39
N LYS A 249 8.81 -12.92 -4.42
CA LYS A 249 10.19 -12.46 -4.66
C LYS A 249 10.27 -10.95 -4.56
N ASN A 250 11.41 -10.46 -4.07
CA ASN A 250 11.72 -9.03 -4.14
C ASN A 250 12.12 -8.69 -5.58
N TYR A 251 11.50 -7.66 -6.17
CA TYR A 251 11.83 -7.21 -7.52
C TYR A 251 12.37 -5.79 -7.55
N ASP A 252 12.03 -4.97 -6.57
CA ASP A 252 12.48 -3.59 -6.43
C ASP A 252 12.63 -3.21 -4.96
N GLU A 253 13.24 -2.06 -4.68
CA GLU A 253 13.50 -1.57 -3.34
C GLU A 253 13.38 -0.05 -3.27
N ILE A 254 12.78 0.46 -2.19
CA ILE A 254 12.76 1.89 -1.84
C ILE A 254 14.12 2.24 -1.24
N SER A 255 14.91 3.04 -1.95
CA SER A 255 16.27 3.40 -1.56
C SER A 255 16.34 4.69 -0.73
N LYS A 256 15.39 5.61 -0.92
CA LYS A 256 15.35 6.93 -0.29
C LYS A 256 13.91 7.42 -0.19
N LEU A 257 13.64 8.34 0.73
CA LEU A 257 12.41 9.12 0.74
C LEU A 257 12.64 10.50 0.14
N GLU A 258 11.63 11.00 -0.55
CA GLU A 258 11.53 12.37 -1.02
C GLU A 258 10.37 13.04 -0.31
N PHE A 259 10.54 14.32 0.03
CA PHE A 259 9.56 15.12 0.76
C PHE A 259 9.14 16.32 -0.06
N LYS A 260 7.87 16.73 0.08
CA LYS A 260 7.33 17.93 -0.56
C LYS A 260 6.34 18.60 0.38
N ASP A 261 6.55 19.88 0.61
CA ASP A 261 5.62 20.74 1.33
C ASP A 261 4.78 21.54 0.31
N PHE A 262 3.48 21.60 0.55
CA PHE A 262 2.53 22.38 -0.22
C PHE A 262 2.08 23.57 0.63
N LEU A 263 2.23 24.75 0.10
CA LEU A 263 1.88 26.00 0.79
C LEU A 263 0.68 26.64 0.11
N ASP A 264 -0.11 27.39 0.87
CA ASP A 264 -1.11 28.28 0.31
C ASP A 264 -0.48 29.59 -0.20
N GLU A 265 -1.29 30.48 -0.77
CA GLU A 265 -0.84 31.77 -1.31
C GLU A 265 -0.22 32.68 -0.24
N GLU A 266 -0.58 32.48 1.03
CA GLU A 266 -0.07 33.23 2.18
C GLU A 266 1.22 32.63 2.76
N GLY A 267 1.66 31.48 2.23
CA GLY A 267 2.85 30.74 2.70
C GLY A 267 2.59 29.83 3.90
N ASN A 268 1.31 29.60 4.28
CA ASN A 268 0.98 28.63 5.32
C ASN A 268 1.01 27.21 4.78
N LEU A 269 1.36 26.26 5.63
CA LEU A 269 1.41 24.83 5.26
C LEU A 269 -0.01 24.30 5.00
N LEU A 270 -0.29 23.99 3.75
CA LEU A 270 -1.53 23.37 3.29
C LEU A 270 -1.52 21.85 3.54
N ALA A 271 -0.44 21.22 3.11
CA ALA A 271 -0.18 19.78 3.28
C ALA A 271 1.32 19.51 3.11
N TRP A 272 1.76 18.36 3.52
CA TRP A 272 3.09 17.83 3.21
C TRP A 272 3.01 16.35 2.86
N MET A 273 4.00 15.86 2.11
CA MET A 273 4.03 14.47 1.69
C MET A 273 5.43 13.87 1.79
N TRP A 274 5.46 12.55 1.89
CA TRP A 274 6.64 11.76 1.61
C TRP A 274 6.33 10.69 0.56
N ILE A 275 7.29 10.39 -0.29
CA ILE A 275 7.24 9.30 -1.26
C ILE A 275 8.50 8.45 -1.20
N GLY A 276 8.35 7.15 -1.42
CA GLY A 276 9.48 6.23 -1.59
C GLY A 276 10.02 6.26 -3.01
N LEU A 277 11.32 6.55 -3.16
CA LEU A 277 12.03 6.46 -4.42
C LEU A 277 12.56 5.03 -4.61
N SER A 278 12.07 4.35 -5.63
CA SER A 278 12.55 3.04 -6.09
C SER A 278 13.15 3.17 -7.49
N ARG A 279 13.49 2.05 -8.12
CA ARG A 279 13.90 2.03 -9.53
C ARG A 279 12.71 2.09 -10.49
N PHE A 280 11.48 2.09 -9.97
CA PHE A 280 10.24 2.09 -10.74
C PHE A 280 10.23 1.00 -11.83
N GLU A 281 10.61 -0.23 -11.44
CA GLU A 281 10.72 -1.35 -12.38
C GLU A 281 9.40 -1.62 -13.12
N LYS A 282 8.30 -1.52 -12.40
CA LYS A 282 6.92 -1.62 -12.89
C LYS A 282 5.94 -1.03 -11.88
N GLN A 283 4.66 -0.99 -12.21
CA GLN A 283 3.61 -0.72 -11.22
C GLN A 283 3.73 -1.70 -10.05
N ILE A 284 3.60 -1.18 -8.84
CA ILE A 284 3.70 -1.99 -7.62
C ILE A 284 2.52 -2.97 -7.59
N PRO A 285 2.78 -4.30 -7.56
CA PRO A 285 1.72 -5.31 -7.54
C PRO A 285 0.84 -5.23 -6.28
N LYS A 286 -0.42 -5.66 -6.40
CA LYS A 286 -1.41 -5.65 -5.30
C LYS A 286 -0.99 -6.42 -4.05
N VAL A 287 -0.05 -7.36 -4.15
CA VAL A 287 0.52 -8.07 -3.00
C VAL A 287 1.22 -7.13 -2.00
N ASN A 288 1.61 -5.93 -2.43
CA ASN A 288 2.15 -4.90 -1.56
C ASN A 288 1.01 -3.99 -1.08
N SER A 289 0.47 -4.24 0.10
CA SER A 289 -0.65 -3.47 0.68
C SER A 289 -0.34 -1.96 0.85
N MET A 290 0.96 -1.60 0.91
CA MET A 290 1.42 -0.21 1.04
C MET A 290 1.45 0.57 -0.28
N ARG A 291 1.11 -0.04 -1.42
CA ARG A 291 1.13 0.63 -2.73
C ARG A 291 0.16 1.81 -2.78
N GLY A 292 0.44 2.79 -3.63
CA GLY A 292 -0.36 3.99 -3.82
C GLY A 292 -0.04 5.09 -2.81
N LEU A 293 -0.45 6.30 -3.13
CA LEU A 293 -0.35 7.45 -2.26
C LEU A 293 -1.62 7.56 -1.41
N ARG A 294 -1.46 7.77 -0.10
CA ARG A 294 -2.55 7.81 0.87
C ARG A 294 -2.70 9.20 1.46
N VAL A 295 -3.93 9.69 1.54
CA VAL A 295 -4.24 10.98 2.18
C VAL A 295 -4.53 10.75 3.66
N ARG A 296 -3.97 11.60 4.51
CA ARG A 296 -4.16 11.56 5.95
C ARG A 296 -4.68 12.88 6.49
N SER A 297 -5.66 12.80 7.37
CA SER A 297 -6.11 13.92 8.22
C SER A 297 -5.97 13.49 9.68
N ALA A 298 -5.22 14.24 10.49
CA ALA A 298 -4.84 13.84 11.85
C ALA A 298 -4.29 12.40 11.94
N ASN A 299 -3.44 12.03 10.97
CA ASN A 299 -2.84 10.71 10.79
C ASN A 299 -3.83 9.56 10.54
N ILE A 300 -5.12 9.83 10.36
CA ILE A 300 -6.15 8.86 9.94
C ILE A 300 -6.28 8.91 8.43
N GLN A 301 -6.26 7.76 7.75
CA GLN A 301 -6.40 7.71 6.30
C GLN A 301 -7.81 8.10 5.86
N LEU A 302 -7.90 8.92 4.82
CA LEU A 302 -9.12 9.22 4.07
C LEU A 302 -9.16 8.37 2.80
N GLY A 303 -10.34 7.85 2.47
CA GLY A 303 -10.54 7.02 1.28
C GLY A 303 -9.65 5.77 1.24
N ASN A 304 -9.42 5.29 0.04
CA ASN A 304 -8.61 4.10 -0.24
C ASN A 304 -7.21 4.47 -0.82
N ASP A 305 -6.47 3.46 -1.27
CA ASP A 305 -5.15 3.61 -1.91
C ASP A 305 -5.21 4.19 -3.34
N ASP A 306 -6.40 4.37 -3.89
CA ASP A 306 -6.67 4.95 -5.22
C ASP A 306 -7.23 6.38 -5.18
N ILE A 307 -7.46 6.94 -4.00
CA ILE A 307 -8.14 8.24 -3.81
C ILE A 307 -7.53 9.40 -4.61
N LEU A 308 -6.24 9.32 -4.89
CA LEU A 308 -5.50 10.34 -5.65
C LEU A 308 -5.24 9.93 -7.10
N ALA A 309 -5.73 8.77 -7.55
CA ALA A 309 -5.41 8.24 -8.87
C ALA A 309 -5.83 9.21 -10.00
N ASP A 310 -6.97 9.89 -9.87
CA ASP A 310 -7.48 10.83 -10.86
C ASP A 310 -6.73 12.17 -10.91
N LEU A 311 -5.86 12.44 -9.92
CA LEU A 311 -4.96 13.59 -9.94
C LEU A 311 -3.70 13.33 -10.76
N PHE A 312 -3.40 12.08 -11.12
CA PHE A 312 -2.29 11.75 -12.00
C PHE A 312 -2.67 11.97 -13.46
N LYS A 313 -1.69 12.23 -14.31
CA LYS A 313 -1.86 12.32 -15.77
C LYS A 313 -2.52 11.05 -16.36
N GLU A 314 -2.18 9.90 -15.77
CA GLU A 314 -2.80 8.60 -16.00
C GLU A 314 -3.07 7.97 -14.64
N PRO A 315 -4.29 7.53 -14.30
CA PRO A 315 -4.63 6.98 -12.97
C PRO A 315 -3.69 5.87 -12.48
N ARG A 316 -3.14 5.09 -13.41
CA ARG A 316 -2.14 4.06 -13.10
C ARG A 316 -0.83 4.61 -12.52
N GLY A 317 -0.55 5.90 -12.69
CA GLY A 317 0.63 6.57 -12.16
C GLY A 317 0.73 6.46 -10.64
N ASN A 318 -0.40 6.51 -9.94
CA ASN A 318 -0.48 6.35 -8.48
C ASN A 318 0.19 5.04 -7.99
N TYR A 319 0.09 3.98 -8.78
CA TYR A 319 0.58 2.66 -8.38
C TYR A 319 2.08 2.42 -8.63
N TYR A 320 2.82 3.42 -9.07
CA TYR A 320 4.28 3.39 -9.06
C TYR A 320 4.87 3.83 -7.72
N PHE A 321 4.05 4.42 -6.85
CA PHE A 321 4.52 5.05 -5.62
C PHE A 321 4.02 4.33 -4.36
N VAL A 322 4.76 4.58 -3.29
CA VAL A 322 4.40 4.34 -1.90
C VAL A 322 4.62 5.66 -1.19
N GLY A 323 3.65 6.11 -0.40
CA GLY A 323 3.78 7.36 0.33
C GLY A 323 2.51 7.82 1.03
N GLU A 324 2.62 8.90 1.77
CA GLU A 324 1.52 9.52 2.49
C GLU A 324 1.52 11.03 2.30
N ILE A 325 0.34 11.61 2.22
CA ILE A 325 0.09 13.06 2.16
C ILE A 325 -0.70 13.44 3.39
N PHE A 326 -0.13 14.29 4.21
CA PHE A 326 -0.73 14.78 5.46
C PHE A 326 -1.38 16.14 5.19
N ALA A 327 -2.70 16.18 5.25
CA ALA A 327 -3.46 17.43 5.20
C ALA A 327 -3.31 18.18 6.54
N VAL A 328 -2.83 19.42 6.48
CA VAL A 328 -2.51 20.23 7.66
C VAL A 328 -3.49 21.38 7.83
N ASN A 329 -3.92 22.01 6.75
CA ASN A 329 -4.81 23.16 6.80
C ASN A 329 -6.17 22.75 7.39
N LYS A 330 -6.65 23.49 8.39
CA LYS A 330 -7.89 23.21 9.13
C LYS A 330 -9.16 23.28 8.28
N GLN A 331 -9.12 23.94 7.11
CA GLN A 331 -10.23 24.00 6.17
C GLN A 331 -10.33 22.74 5.29
N LEU A 332 -9.32 21.87 5.29
CA LEU A 332 -9.38 20.54 4.68
C LEU A 332 -10.17 19.59 5.61
N VAL A 333 -11.48 19.83 5.70
CA VAL A 333 -12.38 19.09 6.58
C VAL A 333 -12.87 17.82 5.88
N PRO A 334 -12.67 16.61 6.46
CA PRO A 334 -13.20 15.38 5.90
C PRO A 334 -14.73 15.41 5.76
N ASN A 335 -15.26 14.85 4.66
CA ASN A 335 -16.70 14.70 4.46
C ASN A 335 -17.31 13.64 5.41
N SER A 336 -18.63 13.41 5.33
CA SER A 336 -19.33 12.52 6.26
C SER A 336 -18.90 11.06 6.14
N GLN A 337 -18.59 10.62 4.94
CA GLN A 337 -18.16 9.25 4.64
C GLN A 337 -16.65 9.05 4.89
N ARG A 338 -15.91 10.15 5.04
CA ARG A 338 -14.45 10.17 5.17
C ARG A 338 -13.73 9.47 4.02
N ASP A 339 -14.35 9.53 2.87
CA ASP A 339 -13.73 9.10 1.62
C ASP A 339 -12.89 10.20 0.99
N TYR A 340 -13.19 11.49 1.30
CA TYR A 340 -12.38 12.65 0.93
C TYR A 340 -12.70 13.89 1.79
N PHE A 341 -12.38 15.09 1.28
CA PHE A 341 -12.69 16.38 1.89
C PHE A 341 -14.01 16.98 1.39
N ASN A 342 -14.66 17.81 2.21
CA ASN A 342 -15.76 18.65 1.78
C ASN A 342 -15.30 19.60 0.65
N GLU A 343 -16.24 19.96 -0.23
CA GLU A 343 -15.96 20.93 -1.29
C GLU A 343 -15.81 22.34 -0.71
N ASN A 344 -14.67 22.97 -0.97
CA ASN A 344 -14.35 24.35 -0.66
C ASN A 344 -13.11 24.80 -1.46
N GLU A 345 -12.80 26.09 -1.42
CA GLU A 345 -11.67 26.68 -2.14
C GLU A 345 -10.32 26.07 -1.72
N THR A 346 -10.14 25.77 -0.45
CA THR A 346 -8.91 25.16 0.08
C THR A 346 -8.70 23.75 -0.47
N ARG A 347 -9.78 22.96 -0.67
CA ARG A 347 -9.69 21.65 -1.33
C ARG A 347 -9.26 21.81 -2.79
N VAL A 348 -9.81 22.77 -3.53
CA VAL A 348 -9.42 23.03 -4.93
C VAL A 348 -7.93 23.37 -5.00
N LEU A 349 -7.47 24.29 -4.15
CA LEU A 349 -6.06 24.66 -4.06
C LEU A 349 -5.16 23.46 -3.74
N PHE A 350 -5.57 22.60 -2.81
CA PHE A 350 -4.88 21.37 -2.45
C PHE A 350 -4.78 20.41 -3.64
N GLU A 351 -5.88 20.15 -4.33
CA GLU A 351 -5.91 19.25 -5.51
C GLU A 351 -5.05 19.81 -6.66
N ASP A 352 -5.11 21.11 -6.93
CA ASP A 352 -4.34 21.75 -7.99
C ASP A 352 -2.83 21.71 -7.69
N SER A 353 -2.43 21.96 -6.45
CA SER A 353 -1.04 21.86 -6.00
C SER A 353 -0.50 20.44 -6.14
N LEU A 354 -1.32 19.42 -5.79
CA LEU A 354 -0.97 18.01 -5.97
C LEU A 354 -0.88 17.65 -7.44
N ARG A 355 -1.85 18.08 -8.27
CA ARG A 355 -1.89 17.79 -9.71
C ARG A 355 -0.66 18.35 -10.42
N GLU A 356 -0.27 19.59 -10.12
CA GLU A 356 0.94 20.20 -10.65
C GLU A 356 2.18 19.35 -10.31
N TYR A 357 2.37 19.00 -9.04
CA TYR A 357 3.49 18.19 -8.61
C TYR A 357 3.48 16.78 -9.21
N PHE A 358 2.32 16.15 -9.32
CA PHE A 358 2.17 14.82 -9.91
C PHE A 358 2.49 14.82 -11.41
N PHE A 359 2.14 15.89 -12.13
CA PHE A 359 2.43 16.02 -13.55
C PHE A 359 3.89 16.38 -13.81
N ASP A 360 4.43 17.34 -13.05
CA ASP A 360 5.74 17.90 -13.32
C ASP A 360 6.89 17.11 -12.71
N VAL A 361 6.65 16.41 -11.60
CA VAL A 361 7.68 15.65 -10.90
C VAL A 361 7.40 14.16 -10.94
N LEU A 362 6.29 13.69 -10.36
CA LEU A 362 6.05 12.25 -10.20
C LEU A 362 5.94 11.51 -11.53
N HIS A 363 5.22 12.09 -12.51
CA HIS A 363 5.13 11.49 -13.84
C HIS A 363 6.51 11.35 -14.50
N LYS A 364 7.36 12.35 -14.35
CA LYS A 364 8.71 12.33 -14.92
C LYS A 364 9.60 11.25 -14.26
N LEU A 365 9.44 11.00 -12.95
CA LEU A 365 10.26 10.01 -12.23
C LEU A 365 10.17 8.61 -12.85
N TYR A 366 8.96 8.04 -12.98
CA TYR A 366 8.82 6.69 -13.53
C TYR A 366 9.01 6.64 -15.05
N TYR A 367 8.75 7.75 -15.76
CA TYR A 367 8.97 7.83 -17.20
C TYR A 367 10.47 7.84 -17.54
N GLU A 368 11.24 8.69 -16.87
CA GLU A 368 12.70 8.75 -17.02
C GLU A 368 13.37 7.45 -16.52
N ALA A 369 12.90 6.88 -15.42
CA ALA A 369 13.38 5.58 -14.94
C ALA A 369 13.26 4.50 -16.04
N ASN A 370 12.12 4.46 -16.74
CA ASN A 370 11.92 3.52 -17.85
C ASN A 370 12.85 3.82 -19.02
N ARG A 371 13.09 5.10 -19.32
CA ARG A 371 14.03 5.51 -20.38
C ARG A 371 15.45 5.05 -20.08
N VAL A 372 15.93 5.30 -18.87
CA VAL A 372 17.27 4.89 -18.42
C VAL A 372 17.42 3.37 -18.45
N LYS A 373 16.42 2.61 -17.95
CA LYS A 373 16.42 1.14 -18.02
C LYS A 373 16.47 0.62 -19.46
N ASN A 374 15.72 1.24 -20.37
CA ASN A 374 15.76 0.89 -21.79
C ASN A 374 17.12 1.17 -22.42
N ASP A 375 17.82 2.24 -22.01
CA ASP A 375 19.14 2.53 -22.51
C ASP A 375 20.17 1.49 -22.01
N TYR A 376 20.08 1.00 -20.78
CA TYR A 376 20.89 -0.12 -20.30
C TYR A 376 20.55 -1.42 -21.03
N LYS A 377 19.27 -1.71 -21.23
CA LYS A 377 18.81 -2.91 -21.94
C LYS A 377 19.35 -2.97 -23.38
N ARG A 378 19.39 -1.84 -24.09
CA ARG A 378 19.98 -1.76 -25.45
C ARG A 378 21.47 -2.12 -25.44
N GLN A 379 22.22 -1.76 -24.38
CA GLN A 379 23.61 -2.17 -24.26
C GLN A 379 23.76 -3.68 -24.01
N GLU A 380 22.90 -4.27 -23.17
CA GLU A 380 22.88 -5.73 -22.94
C GLU A 380 22.50 -6.50 -24.19
N GLU A 381 21.47 -6.06 -24.94
CA GLU A 381 21.03 -6.66 -26.20
C GLU A 381 22.17 -6.68 -27.23
N TYR A 382 22.91 -5.58 -27.37
CA TYR A 382 24.08 -5.55 -28.25
C TYR A 382 25.14 -6.57 -27.84
N LEU A 383 25.50 -6.63 -26.56
CA LEU A 383 26.49 -7.60 -26.06
C LEU A 383 26.02 -9.04 -26.28
N ALA A 384 24.76 -9.34 -25.99
CA ALA A 384 24.19 -10.68 -26.17
C ALA A 384 24.23 -11.13 -27.66
N ILE A 385 23.92 -10.23 -28.60
CA ILE A 385 24.01 -10.54 -30.04
C ILE A 385 25.46 -10.79 -30.47
N VAL A 386 26.41 -10.01 -29.96
CA VAL A 386 27.85 -10.19 -30.25
C VAL A 386 28.33 -11.55 -29.69
N ASP A 387 27.95 -11.90 -28.47
CA ASP A 387 28.33 -13.18 -27.85
C ASP A 387 27.72 -14.37 -28.63
N GLU A 388 26.49 -14.26 -29.07
CA GLU A 388 25.85 -15.28 -29.90
C GLU A 388 26.54 -15.44 -31.26
N TYR A 389 26.91 -14.34 -31.89
CA TYR A 389 27.69 -14.34 -33.15
C TYR A 389 29.05 -15.02 -32.95
N GLN A 390 29.77 -14.75 -31.86
CA GLN A 390 31.07 -15.37 -31.54
C GLN A 390 30.91 -16.88 -31.33
N ARG A 391 29.89 -17.31 -30.57
CA ARG A 391 29.58 -18.76 -30.40
C ARG A 391 29.31 -19.42 -31.75
N LYS A 392 28.49 -18.80 -32.60
CA LYS A 392 28.18 -19.33 -33.94
C LYS A 392 29.39 -19.29 -34.89
N SER A 393 30.26 -18.31 -34.78
CA SER A 393 31.51 -18.28 -35.53
C SER A 393 32.44 -19.46 -35.19
N THR A 394 32.35 -19.99 -33.97
CA THR A 394 33.13 -21.13 -33.51
C THR A 394 32.42 -22.47 -33.82
N SER A 395 31.07 -22.54 -33.75
CA SER A 395 30.29 -23.75 -33.97
C SER A 395 29.76 -23.91 -35.40
N GLY A 396 29.86 -22.87 -36.24
CA GLY A 396 29.36 -22.82 -37.61
C GLY A 396 28.00 -22.12 -37.74
N PHE A 397 27.81 -21.36 -38.84
CA PHE A 397 26.52 -20.81 -39.25
C PHE A 397 25.77 -21.83 -40.12
N VAL A 398 24.44 -21.77 -40.13
CA VAL A 398 23.61 -22.65 -40.97
C VAL A 398 23.86 -22.34 -42.45
N ASP A 399 24.01 -21.05 -42.80
CA ASP A 399 24.31 -20.57 -44.16
C ASP A 399 24.84 -19.11 -44.12
N ASP A 400 25.28 -18.60 -45.28
CA ASP A 400 25.74 -17.23 -45.44
C ASP A 400 24.64 -16.17 -45.17
N ALA A 401 23.38 -16.50 -45.41
CA ALA A 401 22.29 -15.59 -45.13
C ALA A 401 22.09 -15.38 -43.61
N GLU A 402 22.24 -16.44 -42.80
CA GLU A 402 22.23 -16.32 -41.34
C GLU A 402 23.39 -15.44 -40.85
N ARG A 403 24.61 -15.67 -41.38
CA ARG A 403 25.78 -14.86 -41.04
C ARG A 403 25.61 -13.38 -41.38
N GLN A 404 25.11 -13.09 -42.59
CA GLN A 404 24.83 -11.70 -43.03
C GLN A 404 23.74 -11.05 -42.15
N LYS A 405 22.70 -11.81 -41.77
CA LYS A 405 21.66 -11.33 -40.86
C LYS A 405 22.23 -10.93 -39.50
N PHE A 406 23.08 -11.79 -38.91
CA PHE A 406 23.73 -11.45 -37.66
C PHE A 406 24.61 -10.21 -37.77
N GLN A 407 25.38 -10.05 -38.85
CA GLN A 407 26.19 -8.86 -39.10
C GLN A 407 25.33 -7.59 -39.19
N PHE A 408 24.17 -7.66 -39.85
CA PHE A 408 23.24 -6.55 -39.95
C PHE A 408 22.63 -6.24 -38.55
N ASP A 409 22.19 -7.25 -37.82
CA ASP A 409 21.61 -7.09 -36.48
C ASP A 409 22.64 -6.51 -35.49
N ILE A 410 23.91 -6.93 -35.56
CA ILE A 410 25.03 -6.36 -34.77
C ILE A 410 25.23 -4.88 -35.10
N ALA A 411 25.25 -4.50 -36.39
CA ALA A 411 25.45 -3.12 -36.79
C ALA A 411 24.32 -2.21 -36.27
N LYS A 412 23.07 -2.66 -36.38
CA LYS A 412 21.88 -1.97 -35.88
C LYS A 412 21.89 -1.85 -34.36
N ALA A 413 22.17 -2.95 -33.66
CA ALA A 413 22.23 -2.97 -32.18
C ALA A 413 23.38 -2.11 -31.66
N LYS A 414 24.54 -2.10 -32.34
CA LYS A 414 25.69 -1.26 -32.02
C LYS A 414 25.34 0.22 -32.07
N GLN A 415 24.70 0.69 -33.14
CA GLN A 415 24.26 2.08 -33.27
C GLN A 415 23.32 2.46 -32.10
N SER A 416 22.32 1.63 -31.83
CA SER A 416 21.36 1.86 -30.74
C SER A 416 22.03 1.90 -29.37
N ALA A 417 23.00 1.01 -29.11
CA ALA A 417 23.77 0.96 -27.88
C ALA A 417 24.72 2.17 -27.70
N GLU A 418 25.34 2.64 -28.77
CA GLU A 418 26.19 3.85 -28.76
C GLU A 418 25.39 5.11 -28.45
N GLU A 419 24.21 5.27 -29.04
CA GLU A 419 23.30 6.36 -28.74
C GLU A 419 22.83 6.32 -27.28
N ALA A 420 22.46 5.13 -26.78
CA ALA A 420 22.10 4.91 -25.38
C ALA A 420 23.27 5.27 -24.43
N ARG A 421 24.48 4.83 -24.78
CA ARG A 421 25.70 5.15 -24.00
C ARG A 421 25.97 6.65 -23.92
N LYS A 422 25.82 7.37 -25.06
CA LYS A 422 25.99 8.83 -25.09
C LYS A 422 24.97 9.54 -24.18
N ARG A 423 23.70 9.09 -24.20
CA ARG A 423 22.66 9.64 -23.30
C ARG A 423 22.99 9.39 -21.83
N LEU A 424 23.34 8.16 -21.47
CA LEU A 424 23.71 7.81 -20.10
C LEU A 424 24.94 8.58 -19.61
N ALA A 425 25.96 8.76 -20.47
CA ALA A 425 27.16 9.55 -20.14
C ALA A 425 26.81 11.02 -19.88
N LYS A 426 25.94 11.62 -20.71
CA LYS A 426 25.46 12.99 -20.48
C LYS A 426 24.74 13.13 -19.14
N LEU A 427 23.84 12.18 -18.83
CA LEU A 427 23.10 12.17 -17.57
C LEU A 427 23.99 11.97 -16.33
N ALA A 428 25.13 11.29 -16.48
CA ALA A 428 26.09 11.07 -15.39
C ALA A 428 26.93 12.32 -15.06
N THR A 429 27.05 13.25 -16.00
CA THR A 429 27.82 14.51 -15.81
C THR A 429 26.96 15.64 -15.26
N GLU A 430 25.64 15.49 -15.24
CA GLU A 430 24.73 16.45 -14.62
C GLU A 430 24.87 16.34 -13.09
N ASP A 431 25.43 17.38 -12.45
CA ASP A 431 25.47 17.50 -10.98
C ASP A 431 24.09 17.92 -10.51
N ASP A 432 23.25 16.91 -10.28
CA ASP A 432 21.84 17.09 -9.97
C ASP A 432 21.51 16.35 -8.67
N SER A 433 21.02 17.10 -7.68
CA SER A 433 20.51 16.57 -6.40
C SER A 433 19.02 16.23 -6.47
N SER A 434 18.39 16.32 -7.65
CA SER A 434 16.97 16.05 -7.84
C SER A 434 16.61 14.59 -7.56
N PRO A 435 15.34 14.31 -7.22
CA PRO A 435 14.84 12.95 -7.03
C PRO A 435 15.13 12.03 -8.22
N ILE A 436 15.09 12.57 -9.44
CA ILE A 436 15.32 11.81 -10.66
C ILE A 436 16.80 11.38 -10.80
N ALA A 437 17.74 12.21 -10.35
CA ALA A 437 19.16 11.85 -10.35
C ALA A 437 19.44 10.67 -9.42
N GLU A 438 18.80 10.61 -8.26
CA GLU A 438 18.93 9.48 -7.33
C GLU A 438 18.35 8.20 -7.92
N VAL A 439 17.21 8.27 -8.61
CA VAL A 439 16.62 7.13 -9.32
C VAL A 439 17.56 6.62 -10.41
N ARG A 440 18.17 7.51 -11.21
CA ARG A 440 19.15 7.18 -12.25
C ARG A 440 20.38 6.46 -11.64
N LYS A 441 20.92 6.98 -10.53
CA LYS A 441 22.05 6.38 -9.79
C LYS A 441 21.68 4.98 -9.27
N SER A 442 20.47 4.80 -8.73
CA SER A 442 19.99 3.50 -8.23
C SER A 442 19.87 2.46 -9.35
N ILE A 443 19.35 2.85 -10.51
CA ILE A 443 19.28 1.97 -11.70
C ILE A 443 20.68 1.59 -12.18
N GLY A 444 21.61 2.56 -12.27
CA GLY A 444 23.00 2.31 -12.66
C GLY A 444 23.72 1.33 -11.74
N ARG A 445 23.58 1.50 -10.41
CA ARG A 445 24.16 0.58 -9.42
C ARG A 445 23.65 -0.86 -9.59
N LYS A 446 22.35 -1.04 -9.82
CA LYS A 446 21.78 -2.36 -10.08
C LYS A 446 22.37 -2.99 -11.34
N TYR A 447 22.42 -2.24 -12.45
CA TYR A 447 22.96 -2.71 -13.70
C TYR A 447 24.43 -3.17 -13.57
N GLU A 448 25.29 -2.39 -12.89
CA GLU A 448 26.68 -2.78 -12.63
C GLU A 448 26.79 -4.01 -11.72
N ALA A 449 25.96 -4.14 -10.70
CA ALA A 449 25.91 -5.32 -9.84
C ALA A 449 25.49 -6.59 -10.62
N ASP A 450 24.46 -6.49 -11.46
CA ASP A 450 23.99 -7.61 -12.28
C ASP A 450 25.05 -8.03 -13.30
N LYS A 451 25.80 -7.09 -13.87
CA LYS A 451 26.92 -7.35 -14.78
C LYS A 451 28.09 -8.07 -14.08
N LEU A 452 28.42 -7.69 -12.85
CA LEU A 452 29.46 -8.36 -12.05
C LEU A 452 29.04 -9.78 -11.68
N ASN A 453 27.78 -10.00 -11.32
CA ASN A 453 27.25 -11.33 -11.00
C ASN A 453 27.29 -12.27 -12.22
N LYS A 454 26.86 -11.79 -13.41
CA LYS A 454 26.96 -12.58 -14.66
C LYS A 454 28.40 -12.98 -14.98
N LYS A 455 29.37 -12.06 -14.82
CA LYS A 455 30.81 -12.37 -15.02
C LYS A 455 31.31 -13.40 -14.01
N ALA A 456 30.89 -13.33 -12.74
CA ALA A 456 31.28 -14.30 -11.71
C ALA A 456 30.73 -15.70 -12.00
N GLU A 457 29.47 -15.80 -12.47
CA GLU A 457 28.84 -17.06 -12.90
C GLU A 457 29.56 -17.65 -14.12
N GLU A 458 29.90 -16.84 -15.13
CA GLU A 458 30.67 -17.28 -16.30
C GLU A 458 32.08 -17.77 -15.91
N THR A 459 32.74 -17.13 -14.95
CA THR A 459 34.07 -17.52 -14.46
C THR A 459 34.02 -18.82 -13.68
N THR A 460 32.96 -19.08 -12.93
CA THR A 460 32.75 -20.35 -12.20
C THR A 460 32.45 -21.53 -13.14
N VAL A 461 31.73 -21.29 -14.23
CA VAL A 461 31.45 -22.30 -15.25
C VAL A 461 32.70 -22.59 -16.11
N THR A 462 33.55 -21.60 -16.39
CA THR A 462 34.79 -21.78 -17.17
C THR A 462 35.92 -22.42 -16.38
N ALA A 463 35.95 -22.32 -15.06
CA ALA A 463 36.95 -23.03 -14.21
C ALA A 463 36.75 -24.56 -14.15
N GLY A 464 35.58 -25.06 -14.58
CA GLY A 464 35.23 -26.50 -14.60
C GLY A 464 35.39 -27.20 -15.95
N GLN A 465 35.60 -26.49 -17.07
CA GLN A 465 35.62 -27.13 -18.39
C GLN A 465 36.58 -26.43 -19.38
N HIS A 466 37.84 -26.79 -19.29
CA HIS A 466 38.76 -26.67 -20.43
C HIS A 466 38.63 -27.91 -21.30
N ASP A 467 37.58 -28.00 -22.10
CA ASP A 467 37.47 -28.97 -23.19
C ASP A 467 37.06 -28.25 -24.47
N LYS A 468 37.89 -28.45 -25.51
CA LYS A 468 37.67 -27.88 -26.85
C LYS A 468 36.28 -28.32 -27.32
N LYS A 469 35.31 -27.37 -27.41
CA LYS A 469 34.02 -27.63 -28.04
C LYS A 469 34.26 -28.08 -29.47
N LYS A 470 33.80 -29.27 -29.84
CA LYS A 470 33.82 -29.75 -31.23
C LYS A 470 32.87 -28.90 -32.05
N ASN A 471 33.35 -28.37 -33.18
CA ASN A 471 32.54 -27.64 -34.14
C ASN A 471 31.62 -28.61 -34.90
N PHE A 472 30.32 -28.41 -34.86
CA PHE A 472 29.36 -29.15 -35.66
C PHE A 472 29.23 -28.50 -37.02
N VAL A 473 29.87 -29.07 -38.04
CA VAL A 473 29.80 -28.59 -39.42
C VAL A 473 28.68 -29.35 -40.12
N THR A 474 27.49 -28.74 -40.21
CA THR A 474 26.36 -29.30 -40.93
C THR A 474 26.46 -29.10 -42.47
N ASP A 475 27.46 -28.34 -42.93
CA ASP A 475 27.72 -28.12 -44.38
C ASP A 475 28.20 -29.37 -45.11
N SER A 476 28.76 -30.36 -44.38
CA SER A 476 29.09 -31.68 -44.96
C SER A 476 27.86 -32.56 -45.24
N MET A 477 26.68 -32.14 -44.83
CA MET A 477 25.40 -32.86 -45.02
C MET A 477 24.66 -32.32 -46.25
N SER A 478 25.25 -32.45 -47.44
CA SER A 478 24.78 -31.83 -48.69
C SER A 478 23.41 -32.33 -49.18
N LYS A 479 22.97 -33.52 -48.72
CA LYS A 479 21.68 -34.12 -49.08
C LYS A 479 20.49 -33.57 -48.33
N LEU A 480 20.68 -32.83 -47.20
CA LEU A 480 19.61 -32.31 -46.38
C LEU A 480 19.20 -30.91 -46.82
N SER A 481 17.88 -30.66 -46.78
CA SER A 481 17.33 -29.30 -46.97
C SER A 481 17.79 -28.33 -45.88
N LYS A 482 17.66 -27.04 -46.11
CA LYS A 482 18.06 -25.98 -45.17
C LYS A 482 17.35 -26.14 -43.78
N SER A 483 16.07 -26.53 -43.78
CA SER A 483 15.29 -26.77 -42.55
C SER A 483 15.76 -28.01 -41.78
N GLU A 484 16.11 -29.08 -42.51
CA GLU A 484 16.62 -30.31 -41.91
C GLU A 484 18.02 -30.13 -41.30
N ARG A 485 18.93 -29.42 -41.99
CA ARG A 485 20.23 -29.04 -41.45
C ARG A 485 20.13 -28.23 -40.16
N LYS A 486 19.16 -27.32 -40.07
CA LYS A 486 18.89 -26.52 -38.89
C LYS A 486 18.38 -27.40 -37.71
N LEU A 487 17.52 -28.37 -38.02
CA LEU A 487 17.00 -29.31 -37.03
C LEU A 487 18.10 -30.23 -36.51
N VAL A 488 18.91 -30.80 -37.40
CA VAL A 488 20.05 -31.66 -37.06
C VAL A 488 21.08 -30.89 -36.21
N GLY A 489 21.43 -29.66 -36.60
CA GLY A 489 22.34 -28.82 -35.80
C GLY A 489 21.84 -28.58 -34.39
N ARG A 490 20.53 -28.42 -34.21
CA ARG A 490 19.89 -28.26 -32.89
C ARG A 490 19.89 -29.56 -32.09
N ILE A 491 19.67 -30.70 -32.74
CA ILE A 491 19.77 -32.03 -32.11
C ILE A 491 21.20 -32.32 -31.65
N LEU A 492 22.20 -32.05 -32.49
CA LEU A 492 23.61 -32.24 -32.15
C LEU A 492 24.03 -31.37 -30.95
N SER A 493 23.53 -30.15 -30.87
CA SER A 493 23.76 -29.28 -29.71
C SER A 493 23.18 -29.86 -28.42
N ILE A 494 21.92 -30.34 -28.47
CA ILE A 494 21.25 -30.95 -27.32
C ILE A 494 22.00 -32.24 -26.86
N ILE A 495 22.45 -33.06 -27.79
CA ILE A 495 23.23 -34.28 -27.47
C ILE A 495 24.52 -33.89 -26.73
N THR A 496 25.21 -32.86 -27.17
CA THR A 496 26.45 -32.36 -26.52
C THR A 496 26.21 -31.81 -25.13
N ASP A 497 25.07 -31.17 -24.92
CA ASP A 497 24.75 -30.53 -23.64
C ASP A 497 24.25 -31.54 -22.57
N VAL A 498 23.64 -32.66 -23.00
CA VAL A 498 22.96 -33.61 -22.11
C VAL A 498 23.74 -34.91 -21.89
N ALA A 499 24.47 -35.42 -22.90
CA ALA A 499 25.14 -36.71 -22.82
C ALA A 499 26.60 -36.57 -22.34
N PRO A 500 27.14 -37.59 -21.60
CA PRO A 500 28.56 -37.64 -21.29
C PRO A 500 29.41 -37.58 -22.58
N LYS A 501 30.52 -36.87 -22.53
CA LYS A 501 31.36 -36.51 -23.69
C LYS A 501 31.63 -37.64 -24.66
N GLU A 502 32.08 -38.79 -24.14
CA GLU A 502 32.42 -39.97 -24.94
C GLU A 502 31.21 -40.55 -25.70
N ILE A 503 30.02 -40.53 -25.04
CA ILE A 503 28.78 -41.03 -25.62
C ILE A 503 28.25 -39.99 -26.64
N ALA A 504 28.32 -38.71 -26.33
CA ALA A 504 27.95 -37.65 -27.27
C ALA A 504 28.75 -37.69 -28.56
N GLU A 505 30.07 -37.92 -28.47
CA GLU A 505 30.95 -38.06 -29.63
C GLU A 505 30.57 -39.26 -30.51
N GLN A 506 30.31 -40.41 -29.92
CA GLN A 506 29.90 -41.61 -30.65
C GLN A 506 28.55 -41.43 -31.35
N ILE A 507 27.58 -40.81 -30.69
CA ILE A 507 26.26 -40.55 -31.26
C ILE A 507 26.37 -39.55 -32.41
N ILE A 508 27.15 -38.50 -32.26
CA ILE A 508 27.33 -37.44 -33.28
C ILE A 508 28.05 -38.00 -34.50
N ASP A 509 29.08 -38.82 -34.31
CA ASP A 509 29.80 -39.40 -35.44
C ASP A 509 28.93 -40.41 -36.19
N LYS A 510 28.10 -41.19 -35.47
CA LYS A 510 27.13 -42.09 -36.10
C LYS A 510 26.04 -41.34 -36.89
N ILE A 511 25.49 -40.24 -36.35
CA ILE A 511 24.52 -39.38 -37.05
C ILE A 511 25.15 -38.80 -38.31
N LYS A 512 26.41 -38.35 -38.28
CA LYS A 512 27.13 -37.82 -39.43
C LYS A 512 27.40 -38.86 -40.49
N GLU A 513 27.64 -40.11 -40.10
CA GLU A 513 27.83 -41.24 -41.01
C GLU A 513 26.53 -41.59 -41.75
N GLU A 514 25.42 -41.68 -41.05
CA GLU A 514 24.09 -42.03 -41.59
C GLU A 514 23.48 -40.91 -42.49
N MET A 515 23.94 -39.65 -42.31
CA MET A 515 23.40 -38.48 -43.03
C MET A 515 24.32 -37.99 -44.19
N LYS A 516 25.43 -38.65 -44.46
CA LYS A 516 26.26 -38.45 -45.66
C LYS A 516 25.60 -39.12 -46.88
#